data_f9a1e72b41f16642a49db719578a5d01
#
_entry.id   f9a1e72b41f16642a49db719578a5d01
#
_cell.length_a   1.000
_cell.length_b   1.000
_cell.length_c   1.000
_cell.angle_alpha   90.00
_cell.angle_beta   90.00
_cell.angle_gamma   90.00
#
_symmetry.space_group_name_H-M   'P 1'
#
loop_
_entity.id
_entity.type
_entity.pdbx_description
1 polymer ?
#
loop_
_entity_poly.entity_id
_entity_poly.type
_entity_poly.pdbx_seq_one_letter_code
_entity_poly.pdbx_strand_id
1 'polypeptide(L)'
;MKKAIIITKLFFLLSFCINNISARPVSYAGGWTVMSYNDYYRNTLLTHYSPTSKTSYGYMIQYWQNTEYWINAFNINYLAKRINKKHSQANFYLKGGLGLLNTDYEEHNNKNELVSYGEFAFDWETRKYFTSYAANFMKSESVDSTFMQKTKLGFAPYTAGYGALHTWLMYELHNMPENDDALISNFVLRFFKSTNLLELGIDQNKNTTVNFIKRF
;
A
#
# COMPACT_ATOMS: atom_id res chain seq x y z
N MET A 1 -19.59 23.76 -5.65
CA MET A 1 -18.48 24.16 -6.53
C MET A 1 -17.21 24.62 -5.79
N LYS A 2 -17.29 25.38 -4.67
CA LYS A 2 -16.06 25.85 -3.96
C LYS A 2 -15.19 24.74 -3.34
N LYS A 3 -15.75 23.60 -2.91
CA LYS A 3 -14.99 22.47 -2.31
C LYS A 3 -14.15 21.70 -3.34
N ALA A 4 -14.62 21.57 -4.58
CA ALA A 4 -13.86 20.87 -5.65
C ALA A 4 -12.59 21.66 -6.06
N ILE A 5 -12.64 22.98 -6.04
CA ILE A 5 -11.51 23.85 -6.41
C ILE A 5 -10.37 23.78 -5.38
N ILE A 6 -10.68 23.57 -4.11
CA ILE A 6 -9.67 23.44 -3.05
C ILE A 6 -8.90 22.11 -3.18
N ILE A 7 -9.59 21.02 -3.48
CA ILE A 7 -8.98 19.70 -3.69
C ILE A 7 -8.06 19.71 -4.91
N THR A 8 -8.47 20.36 -6.00
CA THR A 8 -7.66 20.48 -7.23
C THR A 8 -6.41 21.34 -7.00
N LYS A 9 -6.48 22.41 -6.21
CA LYS A 9 -5.31 23.23 -5.86
C LYS A 9 -4.34 22.51 -4.92
N LEU A 10 -4.83 21.72 -3.98
CA LEU A 10 -3.98 20.91 -3.10
C LEU A 10 -3.24 19.81 -3.89
N PHE A 11 -3.87 19.23 -4.89
CA PHE A 11 -3.26 18.23 -5.78
C PHE A 11 -2.14 18.85 -6.65
N PHE A 12 -2.26 20.11 -7.04
CA PHE A 12 -1.27 20.80 -7.88
C PHE A 12 -0.03 21.27 -7.10
N LEU A 13 -0.16 21.57 -5.79
CA LEU A 13 0.97 21.99 -4.94
C LEU A 13 1.93 20.83 -4.59
N LEU A 14 1.47 19.58 -4.65
CA LEU A 14 2.28 18.37 -4.40
C LEU A 14 3.19 17.98 -5.59
N SER A 15 3.14 18.71 -6.70
CA SER A 15 3.83 18.33 -7.94
C SER A 15 5.29 18.81 -8.07
N PHE A 16 5.82 19.61 -7.16
CA PHE A 16 7.08 20.33 -7.35
C PHE A 16 8.23 19.92 -6.40
N CYS A 17 8.58 18.64 -6.32
CA CYS A 17 9.91 18.25 -5.83
C CYS A 17 10.40 17.05 -6.62
N ILE A 18 11.36 17.27 -7.51
CA ILE A 18 11.97 16.24 -8.36
C ILE A 18 13.17 15.65 -7.61
N ASN A 19 13.01 14.45 -7.05
CA ASN A 19 14.13 13.59 -6.67
C ASN A 19 13.82 12.15 -7.10
N ASN A 20 14.84 11.48 -7.64
CA ASN A 20 14.72 10.23 -8.40
C ASN A 20 14.85 9.00 -7.50
N ILE A 21 13.75 8.35 -7.10
CA ILE A 21 13.80 7.11 -6.31
C ILE A 21 12.58 6.21 -6.56
N SER A 22 12.82 4.90 -6.61
CA SER A 22 11.83 3.82 -6.79
C SER A 22 10.88 3.67 -5.60
N ALA A 23 9.58 3.47 -5.85
CA ALA A 23 8.53 3.40 -4.82
C ALA A 23 8.55 2.06 -4.06
N ARG A 24 9.05 2.05 -2.81
CA ARG A 24 9.17 0.86 -1.92
C ARG A 24 8.76 1.21 -0.49
N PRO A 25 8.35 0.23 0.37
CA PRO A 25 7.94 0.48 1.75
C PRO A 25 9.01 1.16 2.62
N VAL A 26 10.29 0.91 2.33
CA VAL A 26 11.41 1.62 2.96
C VAL A 26 12.11 2.45 1.90
N SER A 27 12.22 3.75 2.15
CA SER A 27 12.86 4.71 1.25
C SER A 27 14.38 4.77 1.46
N TYR A 28 15.04 5.78 0.89
CA TYR A 28 16.42 6.11 1.22
C TYR A 28 16.48 6.75 2.62
N ALA A 29 17.64 6.75 3.21
CA ALA A 29 17.83 7.38 4.52
C ALA A 29 17.51 8.89 4.45
N GLY A 30 16.68 9.37 5.39
CA GLY A 30 16.17 10.74 5.44
C GLY A 30 14.91 10.99 4.59
N GLY A 31 14.41 10.01 3.83
CA GLY A 31 13.26 10.18 2.96
C GLY A 31 11.91 10.01 3.67
N TRP A 32 10.93 10.80 3.23
CA TRP A 32 9.52 10.64 3.58
C TRP A 32 8.75 9.93 2.46
N THR A 33 7.74 9.16 2.83
CA THR A 33 6.83 8.53 1.88
C THR A 33 5.40 8.72 2.35
N VAL A 34 4.52 9.08 1.41
CA VAL A 34 3.07 9.13 1.59
C VAL A 34 2.46 8.10 0.65
N MET A 35 1.58 7.27 1.17
CA MET A 35 0.89 6.22 0.44
C MET A 35 -0.61 6.31 0.70
N SER A 36 -1.40 6.31 -0.36
CA SER A 36 -2.85 6.18 -0.30
C SER A 36 -3.23 4.89 -1.01
N TYR A 37 -3.92 4.00 -0.33
CA TYR A 37 -4.45 2.75 -0.86
C TYR A 37 -5.96 2.75 -0.68
N ASN A 38 -6.69 2.61 -1.78
CA ASN A 38 -8.13 2.64 -1.77
C ASN A 38 -8.65 1.48 -2.62
N ASP A 39 -9.38 0.59 -2.00
CA ASP A 39 -10.05 -0.53 -2.61
C ASP A 39 -11.49 -0.64 -2.10
N TYR A 40 -12.22 -1.67 -2.51
CA TYR A 40 -13.60 -1.90 -2.11
C TYR A 40 -13.77 -2.12 -0.61
N TYR A 41 -12.78 -2.68 0.05
CA TYR A 41 -12.86 -3.03 1.47
C TYR A 41 -12.40 -1.90 2.38
N ARG A 42 -11.40 -1.12 1.94
CA ARG A 42 -10.75 -0.15 2.83
C ARG A 42 -10.11 1.03 2.11
N ASN A 43 -10.02 2.11 2.83
CA ASN A 43 -9.26 3.30 2.47
C ASN A 43 -8.12 3.49 3.47
N THR A 44 -6.89 3.60 3.02
CA THR A 44 -5.71 3.71 3.87
C THR A 44 -4.86 4.90 3.46
N LEU A 45 -4.51 5.73 4.41
CA LEU A 45 -3.47 6.75 4.29
C LEU A 45 -2.32 6.38 5.22
N LEU A 46 -1.14 6.23 4.66
CA LEU A 46 0.08 5.87 5.38
C LEU A 46 1.16 6.89 5.08
N THR A 47 1.75 7.45 6.13
CA THR A 47 2.94 8.29 6.02
C THR A 47 4.06 7.68 6.84
N HIS A 48 5.28 7.64 6.30
CA HIS A 48 6.43 7.18 7.06
C HIS A 48 7.73 7.89 6.68
N TYR A 49 8.61 7.96 7.65
CA TYR A 49 9.96 8.45 7.57
C TYR A 49 10.96 7.29 7.64
N SER A 50 11.98 7.31 6.81
CA SER A 50 13.03 6.29 6.76
C SER A 50 14.33 6.85 7.33
N PRO A 51 14.63 6.68 8.64
CA PRO A 51 15.90 7.14 9.20
C PRO A 51 17.09 6.39 8.61
N THR A 52 16.87 5.16 8.15
CA THR A 52 17.89 4.34 7.48
C THR A 52 17.33 3.73 6.19
N SER A 53 18.19 3.18 5.36
CA SER A 53 17.77 2.42 4.17
C SER A 53 17.12 1.05 4.47
N LYS A 54 17.03 0.68 5.77
CA LYS A 54 16.46 -0.60 6.21
C LYS A 54 15.21 -0.45 7.08
N THR A 55 15.01 0.70 7.70
CA THR A 55 13.90 0.91 8.65
C THR A 55 13.12 2.14 8.28
N SER A 56 11.80 2.10 8.48
CA SER A 56 10.96 3.28 8.48
C SER A 56 9.93 3.20 9.61
N TYR A 57 9.59 4.38 10.13
CA TYR A 57 8.56 4.56 11.16
C TYR A 57 7.48 5.45 10.60
N GLY A 58 6.23 5.17 10.90
CA GLY A 58 5.14 5.92 10.32
C GLY A 58 3.85 5.89 11.10
N TYR A 59 2.86 6.51 10.50
CA TYR A 59 1.52 6.57 11.01
C TYR A 59 0.54 6.19 9.90
N MET A 60 -0.44 5.35 10.26
CA MET A 60 -1.48 4.85 9.39
C MET A 60 -2.85 5.28 9.91
N ILE A 61 -3.67 5.78 8.99
CA ILE A 61 -5.11 5.95 9.18
C ILE A 61 -5.78 5.02 8.16
N GLN A 62 -6.64 4.14 8.63
CA GLN A 62 -7.34 3.19 7.78
C GLN A 62 -8.82 3.14 8.16
N TYR A 63 -9.69 3.15 7.15
CA TYR A 63 -11.12 2.97 7.28
C TYR A 63 -11.55 1.69 6.56
N TRP A 64 -12.26 0.82 7.27
CA TRP A 64 -12.86 -0.39 6.72
C TRP A 64 -14.33 -0.13 6.41
N GLN A 65 -14.73 -0.33 5.15
CA GLN A 65 -16.03 0.12 4.65
C GLN A 65 -17.17 -0.78 5.09
N ASN A 66 -16.97 -2.11 5.10
CA ASN A 66 -18.03 -3.06 5.39
C ASN A 66 -18.31 -3.23 6.89
N THR A 67 -17.31 -3.00 7.71
CA THR A 67 -17.34 -3.15 9.16
C THR A 67 -17.32 -1.80 9.89
N GLU A 68 -17.30 -0.71 9.14
CA GLU A 68 -17.45 0.69 9.60
C GLU A 68 -16.58 1.05 10.81
N TYR A 69 -15.27 0.69 10.74
CA TYR A 69 -14.32 1.07 11.78
C TYR A 69 -13.09 1.78 11.23
N TRP A 70 -12.55 2.63 12.07
CA TRP A 70 -11.29 3.34 11.84
C TRP A 70 -10.16 2.69 12.61
N ILE A 71 -8.98 2.62 12.00
CA ILE A 71 -7.73 2.29 12.66
C ILE A 71 -6.77 3.46 12.57
N ASN A 72 -6.23 3.85 13.71
CA ASN A 72 -5.16 4.82 13.84
C ASN A 72 -3.97 4.12 14.48
N ALA A 73 -2.88 3.91 13.74
CA ALA A 73 -1.79 3.07 14.20
C ALA A 73 -0.41 3.65 13.88
N PHE A 74 0.53 3.48 14.81
CA PHE A 74 1.95 3.61 14.54
C PHE A 74 2.46 2.33 13.89
N ASN A 75 3.35 2.49 12.90
CA ASN A 75 3.90 1.37 12.17
C ASN A 75 5.42 1.43 12.05
N ILE A 76 6.00 0.24 11.94
CA ILE A 76 7.42 0.03 11.68
C ILE A 76 7.54 -0.87 10.46
N ASN A 77 8.38 -0.49 9.50
CA ASN A 77 8.76 -1.35 8.39
C ASN A 77 10.26 -1.62 8.47
N TYR A 78 10.61 -2.88 8.28
CA TYR A 78 11.99 -3.34 8.27
C TYR A 78 12.30 -4.10 6.98
N LEU A 79 13.29 -3.64 6.23
CA LEU A 79 13.85 -4.34 5.09
C LEU A 79 14.83 -5.40 5.62
N ALA A 80 14.34 -6.62 5.82
CA ALA A 80 15.11 -7.71 6.38
C ALA A 80 16.25 -8.15 5.44
N LYS A 81 15.97 -8.21 4.12
CA LYS A 81 16.98 -8.59 3.12
C LYS A 81 16.71 -7.92 1.78
N ARG A 82 17.77 -7.48 1.13
CA ARG A 82 17.78 -7.05 -0.27
C ARG A 82 18.83 -7.82 -1.04
N ILE A 83 18.43 -8.39 -2.17
CA ILE A 83 19.33 -9.13 -3.07
C ILE A 83 19.34 -8.38 -4.39
N ASN A 84 20.47 -7.77 -4.71
CA ASN A 84 20.69 -7.09 -5.97
C ASN A 84 21.51 -7.99 -6.90
N LYS A 85 20.99 -8.24 -8.10
CA LYS A 85 21.70 -8.89 -9.20
C LYS A 85 21.77 -7.93 -10.39
N LYS A 86 22.58 -8.25 -11.39
CA LYS A 86 22.80 -7.40 -12.58
C LYS A 86 21.49 -6.94 -13.26
N HIS A 87 20.48 -7.79 -13.27
CA HIS A 87 19.22 -7.57 -14.00
C HIS A 87 17.96 -7.74 -13.14
N SER A 88 18.10 -7.98 -11.84
CA SER A 88 16.95 -8.16 -10.94
C SER A 88 17.25 -7.69 -9.53
N GLN A 89 16.18 -7.38 -8.79
CA GLN A 89 16.25 -7.09 -7.37
C GLN A 89 15.15 -7.88 -6.64
N ALA A 90 15.46 -8.39 -5.46
CA ALA A 90 14.51 -8.99 -4.56
C ALA A 90 14.60 -8.32 -3.18
N ASN A 91 13.46 -8.12 -2.53
CA ASN A 91 13.36 -7.51 -1.22
C ASN A 91 12.43 -8.34 -0.32
N PHE A 92 12.80 -8.43 0.95
CA PHE A 92 12.02 -9.09 1.99
C PHE A 92 11.77 -8.08 3.11
N TYR A 93 10.51 -7.90 3.48
CA TYR A 93 10.10 -6.94 4.49
C TYR A 93 9.35 -7.62 5.62
N LEU A 94 9.58 -7.12 6.81
CA LEU A 94 8.73 -7.33 7.98
C LEU A 94 8.12 -5.98 8.33
N LYS A 95 6.81 -5.98 8.55
CA LYS A 95 6.10 -4.77 8.94
C LYS A 95 5.21 -5.10 10.12
N GLY A 96 4.96 -4.12 10.96
CA GLY A 96 4.05 -4.28 12.08
C GLY A 96 3.64 -2.93 12.65
N GLY A 97 2.59 -2.96 13.46
CA GLY A 97 2.09 -1.76 14.09
C GLY A 97 1.15 -2.05 15.24
N LEU A 98 0.96 -1.00 16.03
CA LEU A 98 0.03 -0.97 17.17
C LEU A 98 -0.77 0.32 17.08
N GLY A 99 -2.05 0.23 17.39
CA GLY A 99 -2.95 1.38 17.30
C GLY A 99 -4.24 1.21 18.05
N LEU A 100 -5.16 2.12 17.73
CA LEU A 100 -6.53 2.13 18.24
C LEU A 100 -7.48 1.89 17.07
N LEU A 101 -8.41 0.98 17.28
CA LEU A 101 -9.57 0.73 16.46
C LEU A 101 -10.76 1.43 17.11
N ASN A 102 -11.47 2.23 16.33
CA ASN A 102 -12.69 2.93 16.74
C ASN A 102 -13.81 2.53 15.79
N THR A 103 -14.94 2.06 16.30
CA THR A 103 -16.10 1.68 15.48
C THR A 103 -17.34 2.47 15.89
N ASP A 104 -18.09 2.92 14.87
CA ASP A 104 -19.42 3.50 15.03
C ASP A 104 -20.53 2.48 14.72
N TYR A 105 -20.17 1.22 14.44
CA TYR A 105 -21.10 0.15 14.09
C TYR A 105 -21.88 -0.32 15.32
N GLU A 106 -23.22 -0.31 15.25
CA GLU A 106 -24.11 -0.62 16.38
C GLU A 106 -23.87 -2.01 16.98
N GLU A 107 -23.53 -3.01 16.14
CA GLU A 107 -23.25 -4.38 16.56
C GLU A 107 -22.08 -4.46 17.55
N HIS A 108 -21.15 -3.52 17.47
CA HIS A 108 -19.98 -3.44 18.33
C HIS A 108 -20.09 -2.42 19.46
N ASN A 109 -21.27 -1.81 19.69
CA ASN A 109 -21.55 -0.84 20.76
C ASN A 109 -20.52 0.32 20.84
N ASN A 110 -20.14 0.89 19.70
CA ASN A 110 -19.19 2.00 19.62
C ASN A 110 -17.89 1.75 20.40
N LYS A 111 -17.26 0.61 20.19
CA LYS A 111 -16.05 0.21 20.91
C LYS A 111 -14.80 0.98 20.47
N ASN A 112 -13.92 1.14 21.43
CA ASN A 112 -12.55 1.60 21.21
C ASN A 112 -11.61 0.51 21.72
N GLU A 113 -10.82 -0.12 20.85
CA GLU A 113 -9.98 -1.25 21.19
C GLU A 113 -8.54 -1.04 20.72
N LEU A 114 -7.62 -1.73 21.39
CA LEU A 114 -6.27 -1.86 20.87
C LEU A 114 -6.28 -2.81 19.69
N VAL A 115 -5.53 -2.41 18.64
CA VAL A 115 -5.31 -3.23 17.46
C VAL A 115 -3.83 -3.42 17.21
N SER A 116 -3.44 -4.64 16.87
CA SER A 116 -2.11 -4.98 16.41
C SER A 116 -2.16 -5.59 15.04
N TYR A 117 -1.14 -5.32 14.23
CA TYR A 117 -1.00 -5.99 12.94
C TYR A 117 0.45 -6.32 12.64
N GLY A 118 0.64 -7.34 11.80
CA GLY A 118 1.92 -7.75 11.28
C GLY A 118 1.82 -8.12 9.81
N GLU A 119 2.88 -7.87 9.05
CA GLU A 119 2.95 -8.23 7.64
C GLU A 119 4.34 -8.76 7.29
N PHE A 120 4.38 -9.89 6.59
CA PHE A 120 5.51 -10.32 5.81
C PHE A 120 5.27 -9.96 4.34
N ALA A 121 6.24 -9.32 3.70
CA ALA A 121 6.14 -9.01 2.29
C ALA A 121 7.43 -9.35 1.56
N PHE A 122 7.26 -9.81 0.33
CA PHE A 122 8.34 -10.11 -0.61
C PHE A 122 8.03 -9.45 -1.95
N ASP A 123 9.02 -8.87 -2.60
CA ASP A 123 8.96 -8.48 -4.00
C ASP A 123 10.23 -8.90 -4.75
N TRP A 124 10.04 -9.25 -6.03
CA TRP A 124 11.10 -9.47 -6.99
C TRP A 124 10.76 -8.77 -8.30
N GLU A 125 11.73 -8.07 -8.85
CA GLU A 125 11.55 -7.33 -10.09
C GLU A 125 12.77 -7.39 -11.01
N THR A 126 12.49 -7.33 -12.30
CA THR A 126 13.41 -7.02 -13.38
C THR A 126 12.96 -5.76 -14.09
N ARG A 127 13.53 -5.39 -15.21
CA ARG A 127 13.02 -4.30 -16.05
C ARG A 127 11.70 -4.64 -16.78
N LYS A 128 11.32 -5.93 -16.86
CA LYS A 128 10.15 -6.42 -17.58
C LYS A 128 9.15 -7.20 -16.75
N TYR A 129 9.61 -7.84 -15.67
CA TYR A 129 8.79 -8.75 -14.87
C TYR A 129 8.80 -8.32 -13.41
N PHE A 130 7.67 -8.42 -12.77
CA PHE A 130 7.46 -8.14 -11.36
C PHE A 130 6.66 -9.27 -10.73
N THR A 131 7.02 -9.67 -9.53
CA THR A 131 6.17 -10.49 -8.67
C THR A 131 6.28 -10.00 -7.24
N SER A 132 5.19 -10.10 -6.50
CA SER A 132 5.19 -9.84 -5.06
C SER A 132 4.21 -10.75 -4.35
N TYR A 133 4.49 -10.98 -3.08
CA TYR A 133 3.61 -11.65 -2.14
C TYR A 133 3.62 -10.88 -0.83
N ALA A 134 2.46 -10.75 -0.21
CA ALA A 134 2.31 -10.22 1.14
C ALA A 134 1.30 -11.08 1.91
N ALA A 135 1.62 -11.36 3.16
CA ALA A 135 0.71 -11.93 4.14
C ALA A 135 0.60 -10.96 5.31
N ASN A 136 -0.60 -10.52 5.58
CA ASN A 136 -0.93 -9.58 6.63
C ASN A 136 -1.91 -10.24 7.59
N PHE A 137 -1.72 -10.04 8.86
CA PHE A 137 -2.70 -10.37 9.89
C PHE A 137 -2.93 -9.17 10.79
N MET A 138 -4.16 -8.96 11.17
CA MET A 138 -4.60 -7.91 12.06
C MET A 138 -5.48 -8.53 13.14
N LYS A 139 -5.37 -8.02 14.35
CA LYS A 139 -6.20 -8.46 15.48
C LYS A 139 -6.49 -7.29 16.39
N SER A 140 -7.77 -7.09 16.67
CA SER A 140 -8.27 -6.31 17.80
C SER A 140 -8.73 -7.24 18.93
N GLU A 141 -9.18 -6.67 20.02
CA GLU A 141 -9.60 -7.46 21.20
C GLU A 141 -10.88 -8.26 20.92
N SER A 142 -11.91 -7.63 20.36
CA SER A 142 -13.21 -8.28 20.11
C SER A 142 -13.89 -7.88 18.79
N VAL A 143 -13.43 -6.84 18.10
CA VAL A 143 -14.10 -6.32 16.89
C VAL A 143 -13.71 -7.09 15.64
N ASP A 144 -12.42 -7.32 15.42
CA ASP A 144 -11.97 -7.96 14.18
C ASP A 144 -10.67 -8.76 14.35
N SER A 145 -10.56 -9.83 13.56
CA SER A 145 -9.35 -10.64 13.42
C SER A 145 -9.25 -11.09 11.95
N THR A 146 -8.41 -10.41 11.19
CA THR A 146 -8.32 -10.60 9.74
C THR A 146 -6.97 -11.17 9.33
N PHE A 147 -6.98 -12.23 8.53
CA PHE A 147 -5.82 -12.71 7.78
C PHE A 147 -5.99 -12.44 6.30
N MET A 148 -4.97 -11.88 5.67
CA MET A 148 -5.04 -11.45 4.29
C MET A 148 -3.77 -11.82 3.54
N GLN A 149 -3.91 -12.40 2.37
CA GLN A 149 -2.82 -12.69 1.46
C GLN A 149 -3.01 -11.97 0.13
N LYS A 150 -1.92 -11.45 -0.42
CA LYS A 150 -1.94 -10.76 -1.71
C LYS A 150 -0.76 -11.21 -2.55
N THR A 151 -1.04 -11.68 -3.76
CA THR A 151 -0.03 -12.00 -4.78
C THR A 151 -0.22 -11.10 -5.98
N LYS A 152 0.87 -10.55 -6.51
CA LYS A 152 0.82 -9.70 -7.71
C LYS A 152 1.87 -10.14 -8.71
N LEU A 153 1.45 -10.31 -9.96
CA LEU A 153 2.32 -10.58 -11.11
C LEU A 153 2.25 -9.38 -12.06
N GLY A 154 3.36 -8.98 -12.61
CA GLY A 154 3.43 -7.82 -13.49
C GLY A 154 4.34 -8.01 -14.69
N PHE A 155 3.94 -7.38 -15.79
CA PHE A 155 4.71 -7.33 -17.03
C PHE A 155 4.76 -5.89 -17.54
N ALA A 156 5.97 -5.40 -17.88
CA ALA A 156 6.16 -4.12 -18.53
C ALA A 156 6.20 -4.31 -20.05
N PRO A 157 5.24 -3.74 -20.81
CA PRO A 157 5.16 -3.91 -22.27
C PRO A 157 6.36 -3.27 -22.99
N TYR A 158 7.01 -2.31 -22.36
CA TYR A 158 8.24 -1.69 -22.84
C TYR A 158 9.22 -1.41 -21.70
N THR A 159 10.48 -1.23 -22.03
CA THR A 159 11.50 -0.79 -21.06
C THR A 159 11.75 0.71 -21.25
N ALA A 160 11.40 1.50 -20.25
CA ALA A 160 11.65 2.93 -20.27
C ALA A 160 13.05 3.28 -19.72
N GLY A 161 13.56 4.42 -20.14
CA GLY A 161 14.78 5.01 -19.57
C GLY A 161 14.55 5.61 -18.19
N TYR A 162 15.63 6.02 -17.54
CA TYR A 162 15.57 6.68 -16.26
C TYR A 162 14.75 8.00 -16.33
N GLY A 163 13.82 8.19 -15.39
CA GLY A 163 12.95 9.37 -15.34
C GLY A 163 11.78 9.38 -16.32
N ALA A 164 11.73 8.44 -17.28
CA ALA A 164 10.59 8.28 -18.16
C ALA A 164 9.42 7.57 -17.45
N LEU A 165 8.25 7.65 -18.05
CA LEU A 165 7.08 6.90 -17.55
C LEU A 165 7.30 5.41 -17.78
N HIS A 166 7.19 4.62 -16.71
CA HIS A 166 7.14 3.17 -16.73
C HIS A 166 5.70 2.72 -16.56
N THR A 167 5.22 1.83 -17.43
CA THR A 167 3.88 1.26 -17.35
C THR A 167 4.00 -0.24 -17.12
N TRP A 168 3.14 -0.77 -16.24
CA TRP A 168 3.06 -2.18 -15.93
C TRP A 168 1.62 -2.66 -16.05
N LEU A 169 1.43 -3.77 -16.72
CA LEU A 169 0.21 -4.56 -16.69
C LEU A 169 0.35 -5.60 -15.60
N MET A 170 -0.56 -5.61 -14.65
CA MET A 170 -0.44 -6.47 -13.48
C MET A 170 -1.73 -7.25 -13.24
N TYR A 171 -1.57 -8.43 -12.70
CA TYR A 171 -2.64 -9.27 -12.20
C TYR A 171 -2.42 -9.51 -10.72
N GLU A 172 -3.42 -9.22 -9.92
CA GLU A 172 -3.39 -9.36 -8.47
C GLU A 172 -4.43 -10.38 -8.02
N LEU A 173 -4.02 -11.28 -7.15
CA LEU A 173 -4.89 -12.17 -6.40
C LEU A 173 -4.86 -11.76 -4.93
N HIS A 174 -6.02 -11.56 -4.38
CA HIS A 174 -6.24 -11.18 -3.00
C HIS A 174 -7.10 -12.25 -2.34
N ASN A 175 -6.63 -12.81 -1.22
CA ASN A 175 -7.34 -13.82 -0.45
C ASN A 175 -7.55 -13.32 0.99
N MET A 176 -8.80 -13.35 1.43
CA MET A 176 -9.25 -13.07 2.79
C MET A 176 -10.17 -14.22 3.22
N PRO A 177 -9.64 -15.28 3.86
CA PRO A 177 -10.41 -16.50 4.17
C PRO A 177 -11.64 -16.29 5.06
N GLU A 178 -11.65 -15.19 5.83
CA GLU A 178 -12.76 -14.84 6.71
C GLU A 178 -13.95 -14.20 5.99
N ASN A 179 -13.80 -13.79 4.73
CA ASN A 179 -14.85 -13.17 3.94
C ASN A 179 -15.53 -14.17 3.01
N ASP A 180 -16.81 -13.95 2.70
CA ASP A 180 -17.59 -14.76 1.76
C ASP A 180 -16.92 -14.85 0.37
N ASP A 181 -16.36 -13.73 -0.12
CA ASP A 181 -15.53 -13.66 -1.33
C ASP A 181 -14.05 -13.90 -0.97
N ALA A 182 -13.73 -15.13 -0.58
CA ALA A 182 -12.39 -15.48 -0.09
C ALA A 182 -11.25 -15.19 -1.10
N LEU A 183 -11.50 -15.26 -2.39
CA LEU A 183 -10.50 -15.04 -3.44
C LEU A 183 -10.98 -14.02 -4.47
N ILE A 184 -10.28 -12.90 -4.57
CA ILE A 184 -10.56 -11.83 -5.52
C ILE A 184 -9.41 -11.67 -6.48
N SER A 185 -9.74 -11.56 -7.76
CA SER A 185 -8.79 -11.24 -8.82
C SER A 185 -8.96 -9.79 -9.29
N ASN A 186 -7.85 -9.10 -9.50
CA ASN A 186 -7.83 -7.70 -9.89
C ASN A 186 -6.82 -7.47 -11.03
N PHE A 187 -7.25 -6.80 -12.10
CA PHE A 187 -6.36 -6.28 -13.13
C PHE A 187 -5.92 -4.88 -12.76
N VAL A 188 -4.61 -4.63 -12.76
CA VAL A 188 -4.02 -3.37 -12.32
C VAL A 188 -3.11 -2.80 -13.39
N LEU A 189 -3.31 -1.53 -13.72
CA LEU A 189 -2.37 -0.70 -14.47
C LEU A 189 -1.54 0.11 -13.48
N ARG A 190 -0.22 -0.05 -13.51
CA ARG A 190 0.71 0.73 -12.71
C ARG A 190 1.48 1.69 -13.60
N PHE A 191 1.48 2.93 -13.20
CA PHE A 191 2.26 4.01 -13.78
C PHE A 191 3.28 4.49 -12.75
N PHE A 192 4.53 4.50 -13.15
CA PHE A 192 5.61 4.95 -12.29
C PHE A 192 6.47 5.98 -13.03
N LYS A 193 6.64 7.16 -12.45
CA LYS A 193 7.49 8.22 -12.97
C LYS A 193 8.19 8.94 -11.83
N SER A 194 9.51 8.95 -11.85
CA SER A 194 10.35 9.57 -10.80
C SER A 194 10.03 9.01 -9.40
N THR A 195 9.41 9.78 -8.53
CA THR A 195 9.04 9.40 -7.15
C THR A 195 7.55 9.11 -6.97
N ASN A 196 6.78 9.16 -8.07
CA ASN A 196 5.34 8.99 -8.05
C ASN A 196 4.97 7.63 -8.65
N LEU A 197 4.08 6.92 -7.98
CA LEU A 197 3.48 5.68 -8.46
C LEU A 197 1.97 5.80 -8.34
N LEU A 198 1.27 5.48 -9.43
CA LEU A 198 -0.17 5.38 -9.49
C LEU A 198 -0.55 3.98 -9.94
N GLU A 199 -1.45 3.32 -9.23
CA GLU A 199 -2.10 2.09 -9.66
C GLU A 199 -3.60 2.34 -9.83
N LEU A 200 -4.14 1.85 -10.93
CA LEU A 200 -5.56 1.83 -11.22
C LEU A 200 -5.96 0.39 -11.48
N GLY A 201 -6.91 -0.14 -10.74
CA GLY A 201 -7.34 -1.53 -10.85
C GLY A 201 -8.85 -1.68 -10.96
N ILE A 202 -9.25 -2.83 -11.48
CA ILE A 202 -10.64 -3.28 -11.51
C ILE A 202 -10.67 -4.77 -11.17
N ASP A 203 -11.48 -5.15 -10.19
CA ASP A 203 -11.63 -6.54 -9.78
C ASP A 203 -12.71 -7.27 -10.59
N GLN A 204 -12.86 -8.57 -10.34
CA GLN A 204 -13.85 -9.43 -10.98
C GLN A 204 -15.31 -8.98 -10.71
N ASN A 205 -15.55 -8.27 -9.62
CA ASN A 205 -16.85 -7.74 -9.21
C ASN A 205 -17.09 -6.32 -9.73
N LYS A 206 -16.16 -5.78 -10.57
CA LYS A 206 -16.15 -4.42 -11.14
C LYS A 206 -15.89 -3.32 -10.10
N ASN A 207 -15.41 -3.66 -8.91
CA ASN A 207 -14.94 -2.67 -7.97
C ASN A 207 -13.60 -2.09 -8.41
N THR A 208 -13.40 -0.81 -8.12
CA THR A 208 -12.20 -0.09 -8.53
C THR A 208 -11.18 0.01 -7.41
N THR A 209 -9.90 -0.06 -7.79
CA THR A 209 -8.77 0.18 -6.89
C THR A 209 -7.98 1.39 -7.38
N VAL A 210 -7.65 2.30 -6.47
CA VAL A 210 -6.81 3.47 -6.77
C VAL A 210 -5.75 3.60 -5.69
N ASN A 211 -4.49 3.37 -6.06
CA ASN A 211 -3.38 3.52 -5.13
C ASN A 211 -2.41 4.59 -5.63
N PHE A 212 -1.96 5.42 -4.72
CA PHE A 212 -0.98 6.46 -5.01
C PHE A 212 0.14 6.45 -3.98
N ILE A 213 1.38 6.52 -4.46
CA ILE A 213 2.56 6.60 -3.59
C ILE A 213 3.44 7.74 -4.08
N LYS A 214 3.85 8.58 -3.14
CA LYS A 214 4.82 9.66 -3.38
C LYS A 214 5.93 9.63 -2.35
N ARG A 215 7.15 9.88 -2.82
CA ARG A 215 8.36 10.03 -1.98
C ARG A 215 8.94 11.42 -2.11
N PHE A 216 9.50 11.85 -1.00
CA PHE A 216 10.13 13.15 -0.86
C PHE A 216 11.58 12.97 -0.40
#